data_75174da6823ed361d527e581e5a6947c
#
_entry.id   75174da6823ed361d527e581e5a6947c
#
_cell.length_a   1.000
_cell.length_b   1.000
_cell.length_c   1.000
_cell.angle_alpha   90.00
_cell.angle_beta   90.00
_cell.angle_gamma   90.00
#
_symmetry.space_group_name_H-M   'P 1'
#
loop_
_entity.id
_entity.type
_entity.pdbx_description
1 polymer ?
#
loop_
_entity_poly.entity_id
_entity_poly.type
_entity_poly.pdbx_seq_one_letter_code
_entity_poly.pdbx_strand_id
1 'polypeptide(L)'
;MKYNFFLFLFFTFFVSSSQTINLNESFLNDYLRTSQLLGELESDISFTLRPVDIGKNGLEINSKVFDSEEYSPTILTFFKNKGKIKILPIDYNIEFNSHHPYNRNNGSMIPNRGYQHIISAGVYTEIGPLSVQLKPEHLFSENNDFEGFGEGPNGHYSMIWAKRYGLWNKIDMPERFGEEKHNKKIIGQSSIRLNYKGLSLGVSNENIWWGPSIRNSIMMSNHARGFKHITFNTTKPLKTKIGSFEWQVISGRLESSGYLPAGSEMQHAGTNIYVPKINQRGETDDWRYLQGYSITYSPKWVSGLSLGFIRWVSMYGALVEGKYPWLEGSPTWFPAFSNLFRKNDKNENYEAQTNQAAGLFLRWLWKESKAEIYVDYNHNDSKQNIRDLLLDSDHSRAVTVGLQKVFEISTDNYLFSWEWTQMEQTASRLLRNAGSWYEHSWTYDGYTNEGEVLGAGIGPGSNSHYFALNRIRDKEKIGLALEIIDQDNDFYYEAFASAKDPRRYWKDFNLHINYRKKYKQFWISSNIMYSRSLNYKWDLDDTATEYYHPGNDVNNFHLALKLIYLIPLAN
;
A
#
# COMPACT_ATOMS: atom_id res chain seq x y z
N MET A 1 21.30 48.15 -0.55
CA MET A 1 20.34 48.09 -1.67
C MET A 1 19.67 46.70 -1.62
N LYS A 2 18.41 46.65 -1.19
CA LYS A 2 17.61 45.43 -1.16
C LYS A 2 16.95 45.27 -2.54
N TYR A 3 17.33 44.28 -3.29
CA TYR A 3 16.63 43.94 -4.54
C TYR A 3 15.44 43.03 -4.16
N ASN A 4 14.24 43.59 -4.19
CA ASN A 4 12.98 42.80 -4.21
C ASN A 4 12.83 42.22 -5.61
N PHE A 5 13.14 40.94 -5.78
CA PHE A 5 12.82 40.20 -6.99
C PHE A 5 11.33 39.81 -6.93
N PHE A 6 10.47 40.67 -7.50
CA PHE A 6 9.08 40.31 -7.80
C PHE A 6 9.11 39.40 -9.04
N LEU A 7 9.01 38.11 -8.83
CA LEU A 7 8.81 37.15 -9.90
C LEU A 7 7.36 37.27 -10.39
N PHE A 8 7.08 38.10 -11.37
CA PHE A 8 5.83 38.11 -12.10
C PHE A 8 5.79 36.88 -12.99
N LEU A 9 5.24 35.76 -12.45
CA LEU A 9 4.85 34.60 -13.24
C LEU A 9 3.67 35.01 -14.14
N PHE A 10 3.94 35.24 -15.41
CA PHE A 10 2.93 35.33 -16.45
C PHE A 10 2.25 33.95 -16.57
N PHE A 11 1.19 33.74 -15.84
CA PHE A 11 0.28 32.61 -16.04
C PHE A 11 -0.49 32.83 -17.35
N THR A 12 0.01 32.29 -18.45
CA THR A 12 -0.83 32.04 -19.62
C THR A 12 -1.85 30.98 -19.17
N PHE A 13 -3.10 31.40 -19.05
CA PHE A 13 -4.21 30.60 -18.52
C PHE A 13 -4.58 29.49 -19.50
N PHE A 14 -3.89 28.38 -19.45
CA PHE A 14 -4.38 27.11 -20.00
C PHE A 14 -5.29 26.47 -18.95
N VAL A 15 -6.50 26.13 -19.32
CA VAL A 15 -7.41 25.34 -18.48
C VAL A 15 -6.84 23.93 -18.42
N SER A 16 -6.41 23.52 -17.26
CA SER A 16 -5.76 22.25 -16.99
C SER A 16 -6.61 21.51 -15.95
N SER A 17 -7.42 20.55 -16.37
CA SER A 17 -8.27 19.73 -15.50
C SER A 17 -7.62 18.38 -15.29
N SER A 18 -7.30 18.03 -14.04
CA SER A 18 -6.81 16.71 -13.63
C SER A 18 -7.29 16.44 -12.21
N GLN A 19 -8.23 15.54 -12.07
CA GLN A 19 -8.85 15.10 -10.82
C GLN A 19 -8.49 13.64 -10.57
N THR A 20 -8.14 13.29 -9.35
CA THR A 20 -7.80 11.91 -8.98
C THR A 20 -9.04 11.09 -8.61
N ILE A 21 -9.07 9.80 -9.05
CA ILE A 21 -9.92 8.76 -8.47
C ILE A 21 -9.12 8.13 -7.33
N ASN A 22 -9.43 8.50 -6.10
CA ASN A 22 -8.65 8.10 -4.92
C ASN A 22 -8.71 6.59 -4.66
N LEU A 23 -7.76 6.09 -3.86
CA LEU A 23 -7.64 4.65 -3.59
C LEU A 23 -8.67 4.11 -2.59
N ASN A 24 -9.37 4.96 -1.84
CA ASN A 24 -10.52 4.50 -1.05
C ASN A 24 -11.65 3.98 -1.95
N GLU A 25 -11.71 4.48 -3.19
CA GLU A 25 -12.55 4.00 -4.28
C GLU A 25 -11.83 2.95 -5.15
N SER A 26 -11.02 2.07 -4.52
CA SER A 26 -10.15 1.10 -5.19
C SER A 26 -10.88 0.25 -6.23
N PHE A 27 -12.14 -0.07 -6.01
CA PHE A 27 -12.95 -0.84 -6.94
C PHE A 27 -13.28 -0.10 -8.25
N LEU A 28 -13.22 1.26 -8.27
CA LEU A 28 -13.31 2.03 -9.52
C LEU A 28 -12.00 1.93 -10.31
N ASN A 29 -10.84 1.97 -9.64
CA ASN A 29 -9.56 1.72 -10.29
C ASN A 29 -9.50 0.29 -10.89
N ASP A 30 -10.02 -0.72 -10.16
CA ASP A 30 -10.17 -2.10 -10.67
C ASP A 30 -11.15 -2.17 -11.85
N TYR A 31 -12.25 -1.42 -11.79
CA TYR A 31 -13.20 -1.33 -12.90
C TYR A 31 -12.54 -0.78 -14.17
N LEU A 32 -11.80 0.33 -14.07
CA LEU A 32 -11.12 0.93 -15.23
C LEU A 32 -10.04 0.01 -15.81
N ARG A 33 -9.25 -0.65 -14.96
CA ARG A 33 -8.25 -1.63 -15.40
C ARG A 33 -8.91 -2.84 -16.08
N THR A 34 -10.03 -3.31 -15.53
CA THR A 34 -10.81 -4.40 -16.13
C THR A 34 -11.41 -3.97 -17.48
N SER A 35 -11.93 -2.74 -17.59
CA SER A 35 -12.43 -2.20 -18.88
C SER A 35 -11.32 -2.04 -19.92
N GLN A 36 -10.07 -1.75 -19.51
CA GLN A 36 -8.92 -1.78 -20.42
C GLN A 36 -8.62 -3.21 -20.89
N LEU A 37 -8.69 -4.20 -20.01
CA LEU A 37 -8.50 -5.60 -20.34
C LEU A 37 -9.59 -6.14 -21.28
N LEU A 38 -10.84 -5.67 -21.12
CA LEU A 38 -11.96 -5.98 -22.00
C LEU A 38 -11.87 -5.31 -23.37
N GLY A 39 -11.00 -4.29 -23.53
CA GLY A 39 -10.89 -3.49 -24.74
C GLY A 39 -11.92 -2.35 -24.83
N GLU A 40 -12.68 -2.09 -23.77
CA GLU A 40 -13.68 -1.01 -23.70
C GLU A 40 -13.04 0.35 -23.44
N LEU A 41 -11.91 0.36 -22.71
CA LEU A 41 -11.12 1.55 -22.42
C LEU A 41 -9.89 1.59 -23.34
N GLU A 42 -9.96 2.43 -24.37
CA GLU A 42 -8.83 2.70 -25.27
C GLU A 42 -7.85 3.68 -24.61
N SER A 43 -6.93 3.18 -23.82
CA SER A 43 -5.92 3.98 -23.14
C SER A 43 -4.58 3.25 -23.09
N ASP A 44 -3.51 4.03 -23.18
CA ASP A 44 -2.13 3.57 -23.04
C ASP A 44 -1.61 3.68 -21.58
N ILE A 45 -2.49 3.99 -20.63
CA ILE A 45 -2.12 4.07 -19.21
C ILE A 45 -1.69 2.70 -18.69
N SER A 46 -0.60 2.67 -17.95
CA SER A 46 -0.01 1.41 -17.44
C SER A 46 -0.74 0.82 -16.24
N PHE A 47 -1.55 1.60 -15.49
CA PHE A 47 -2.11 1.23 -14.18
C PHE A 47 -1.06 0.77 -13.15
N THR A 48 0.19 1.16 -13.34
CA THR A 48 1.27 0.89 -12.37
C THR A 48 1.46 2.00 -11.37
N LEU A 49 0.84 3.15 -11.61
CA LEU A 49 0.77 4.31 -10.73
C LEU A 49 -0.70 4.64 -10.44
N ARG A 50 -1.07 4.71 -9.18
CA ARG A 50 -2.40 5.08 -8.71
C ARG A 50 -2.27 6.02 -7.51
N PRO A 51 -3.18 6.97 -7.29
CA PRO A 51 -4.48 7.16 -7.94
C PRO A 51 -4.37 7.56 -9.41
N VAL A 52 -5.40 7.22 -10.18
CA VAL A 52 -5.50 7.59 -11.59
C VAL A 52 -6.07 9.00 -11.71
N ASP A 53 -5.41 9.83 -12.50
CA ASP A 53 -5.90 11.16 -12.86
C ASP A 53 -6.90 11.09 -14.03
N ILE A 54 -8.07 11.69 -13.89
CA ILE A 54 -9.10 11.78 -14.91
C ILE A 54 -9.31 13.22 -15.39
N GLY A 55 -9.82 13.38 -16.61
CA GLY A 55 -10.12 14.68 -17.21
C GLY A 55 -9.16 15.08 -18.32
N LYS A 56 -9.22 16.32 -18.78
CA LYS A 56 -8.53 16.81 -19.99
C LYS A 56 -7.00 16.62 -19.96
N ASN A 57 -6.37 16.76 -18.81
CA ASN A 57 -4.93 16.53 -18.64
C ASN A 57 -4.60 15.20 -17.94
N GLY A 58 -5.61 14.41 -17.61
CA GLY A 58 -5.51 13.06 -17.12
C GLY A 58 -5.94 12.05 -18.17
N LEU A 59 -6.50 10.94 -17.71
CA LEU A 59 -7.11 9.92 -18.53
C LEU A 59 -8.42 10.43 -19.13
N GLU A 60 -8.49 10.51 -20.46
CA GLU A 60 -9.72 10.77 -21.18
C GLU A 60 -10.48 9.45 -21.36
N ILE A 61 -11.64 9.33 -20.73
CA ILE A 61 -12.45 8.11 -20.71
C ILE A 61 -13.73 8.35 -21.50
N ASN A 62 -14.10 7.38 -22.34
CA ASN A 62 -15.41 7.40 -23.00
C ASN A 62 -16.52 7.38 -21.95
N SER A 63 -17.50 8.28 -22.06
CA SER A 63 -18.61 8.41 -21.11
C SER A 63 -19.45 7.13 -20.95
N LYS A 64 -19.45 6.24 -21.95
CA LYS A 64 -20.10 4.94 -21.82
C LYS A 64 -19.43 4.05 -20.78
N VAL A 65 -18.10 4.12 -20.68
CA VAL A 65 -17.31 3.38 -19.67
C VAL A 65 -17.43 4.11 -18.35
N PHE A 66 -17.02 5.39 -18.29
CA PHE A 66 -17.00 6.17 -17.08
C PHE A 66 -17.25 7.65 -17.39
N ASP A 67 -18.34 8.19 -16.88
CA ASP A 67 -18.69 9.59 -17.06
C ASP A 67 -18.12 10.43 -15.91
N SER A 68 -17.14 11.26 -16.21
CA SER A 68 -16.47 12.12 -15.23
C SER A 68 -17.38 13.25 -14.70
N GLU A 69 -18.36 13.72 -15.47
CA GLU A 69 -19.32 14.71 -15.00
C GLU A 69 -20.44 14.07 -14.16
N GLU A 70 -20.82 12.81 -14.44
CA GLU A 70 -21.68 12.04 -13.53
C GLU A 70 -20.96 11.72 -12.21
N TYR A 71 -19.67 11.35 -12.29
CA TYR A 71 -18.87 11.05 -11.10
C TYR A 71 -18.65 12.28 -10.21
N SER A 72 -18.32 13.41 -10.81
CA SER A 72 -18.02 14.65 -10.10
C SER A 72 -18.59 15.83 -10.88
N PRO A 73 -19.88 16.15 -10.68
CA PRO A 73 -20.55 17.17 -11.45
C PRO A 73 -20.06 18.58 -11.12
N THR A 74 -20.01 19.43 -12.16
CA THR A 74 -19.66 20.84 -12.02
C THR A 74 -20.86 21.62 -11.46
N ILE A 75 -20.72 22.13 -10.23
CA ILE A 75 -21.78 22.90 -9.55
C ILE A 75 -21.68 24.40 -9.77
N LEU A 76 -20.47 24.90 -10.07
CA LEU A 76 -20.24 26.33 -10.30
C LEU A 76 -19.09 26.53 -11.29
N THR A 77 -19.30 27.50 -12.20
CA THR A 77 -18.23 28.03 -13.05
C THR A 77 -18.04 29.52 -12.78
N PHE A 78 -16.80 29.99 -12.80
CA PHE A 78 -16.44 31.37 -12.51
C PHE A 78 -15.25 31.85 -13.38
N PHE A 79 -14.90 33.14 -13.33
CA PHE A 79 -13.85 33.75 -14.17
C PHE A 79 -13.99 33.43 -15.67
N LYS A 80 -15.20 33.61 -16.25
CA LYS A 80 -15.49 33.29 -17.66
C LYS A 80 -15.11 31.85 -18.02
N ASN A 81 -15.55 30.90 -17.22
CA ASN A 81 -15.32 29.44 -17.34
C ASN A 81 -13.86 28.99 -17.16
N LYS A 82 -12.98 29.84 -16.61
CA LYS A 82 -11.59 29.47 -16.29
C LYS A 82 -11.46 28.79 -14.92
N GLY A 83 -12.45 28.94 -14.08
CA GLY A 83 -12.54 28.25 -12.78
C GLY A 83 -13.79 27.40 -12.71
N LYS A 84 -13.71 26.25 -12.04
CA LYS A 84 -14.82 25.35 -11.80
C LYS A 84 -14.77 24.81 -10.38
N ILE A 85 -15.94 24.60 -9.80
CA ILE A 85 -16.11 23.83 -8.57
C ILE A 85 -16.95 22.60 -8.91
N LYS A 86 -16.44 21.44 -8.55
CA LYS A 86 -17.10 20.15 -8.68
C LYS A 86 -17.38 19.58 -7.29
N ILE A 87 -18.48 18.89 -7.13
CA ILE A 87 -18.76 18.15 -5.92
C ILE A 87 -18.25 16.71 -6.09
N LEU A 88 -17.55 16.21 -5.09
CA LEU A 88 -17.04 14.83 -5.09
C LEU A 88 -18.12 13.88 -4.55
N PRO A 89 -18.07 12.60 -4.95
CA PRO A 89 -18.98 11.60 -4.40
C PRO A 89 -18.86 11.49 -2.88
N ILE A 90 -19.95 11.04 -2.26
CA ILE A 90 -19.94 10.63 -0.86
C ILE A 90 -19.56 9.15 -0.82
N ASP A 91 -18.47 8.84 -0.11
CA ASP A 91 -18.01 7.47 0.11
C ASP A 91 -18.41 7.03 1.52
N TYR A 92 -18.97 5.85 1.62
CA TYR A 92 -19.26 5.21 2.88
C TYR A 92 -18.75 3.77 2.85
N ASN A 93 -17.65 3.54 3.55
CA ASN A 93 -16.99 2.24 3.63
C ASN A 93 -17.23 1.64 5.02
N ILE A 94 -17.68 0.40 5.06
CA ILE A 94 -18.00 -0.35 6.28
C ILE A 94 -17.15 -1.62 6.27
N GLU A 95 -16.61 -1.97 7.43
CA GLU A 95 -16.00 -3.28 7.67
C GLU A 95 -16.47 -3.87 9.01
N PHE A 96 -16.50 -5.19 9.05
CA PHE A 96 -16.80 -5.99 10.24
C PHE A 96 -15.92 -7.23 10.27
N ASN A 97 -15.33 -7.53 11.43
CA ASN A 97 -14.60 -8.76 11.72
C ASN A 97 -15.17 -9.42 12.98
N SER A 98 -15.46 -10.71 12.91
CA SER A 98 -16.11 -11.42 14.01
C SER A 98 -15.15 -11.88 15.11
N HIS A 99 -13.94 -12.32 14.75
CA HIS A 99 -12.97 -12.91 15.68
C HIS A 99 -11.70 -12.10 15.81
N HIS A 100 -11.02 -11.81 14.70
CA HIS A 100 -9.77 -11.07 14.67
C HIS A 100 -9.74 -10.17 13.43
N PRO A 101 -8.87 -9.12 13.39
CA PRO A 101 -8.78 -8.26 12.25
C PRO A 101 -8.34 -8.97 10.97
N TYR A 102 -9.12 -8.82 9.91
CA TYR A 102 -8.65 -8.97 8.54
C TYR A 102 -8.58 -7.56 7.95
N ASN A 103 -7.37 -7.06 7.74
CA ASN A 103 -7.12 -5.69 7.35
C ASN A 103 -6.27 -5.69 6.07
N ARG A 104 -6.85 -5.28 4.93
CA ARG A 104 -6.17 -5.31 3.63
C ARG A 104 -6.61 -4.16 2.75
N ASN A 105 -5.67 -3.28 2.39
CA ASN A 105 -5.88 -2.20 1.40
C ASN A 105 -7.12 -1.34 1.65
N ASN A 106 -7.38 -0.99 2.88
CA ASN A 106 -8.57 -0.25 3.33
C ASN A 106 -8.27 1.19 3.79
N GLY A 107 -7.04 1.66 3.54
CA GLY A 107 -6.65 3.06 3.71
C GLY A 107 -6.59 3.50 5.15
N SER A 108 -7.49 4.41 5.56
CA SER A 108 -7.47 5.00 6.90
C SER A 108 -8.16 4.15 7.97
N MET A 109 -8.66 2.95 7.65
CA MET A 109 -9.16 1.99 8.63
C MET A 109 -8.02 1.38 9.43
N ILE A 110 -8.31 0.87 10.62
CA ILE A 110 -7.33 0.22 11.50
C ILE A 110 -7.59 -1.28 11.59
N PRO A 111 -6.61 -2.12 11.99
CA PRO A 111 -6.88 -3.49 12.39
C PRO A 111 -7.91 -3.51 13.52
N ASN A 112 -9.12 -4.02 13.24
CA ASN A 112 -10.25 -3.92 14.14
C ASN A 112 -11.05 -5.23 14.21
N ARG A 113 -11.40 -5.67 15.41
CA ARG A 113 -12.49 -6.61 15.65
C ARG A 113 -13.77 -5.84 15.93
N GLY A 114 -14.89 -6.33 15.36
CA GLY A 114 -16.17 -5.63 15.43
C GLY A 114 -16.37 -4.71 14.22
N TYR A 115 -17.24 -3.75 14.38
CA TYR A 115 -17.65 -2.81 13.35
C TYR A 115 -16.71 -1.62 13.24
N GLN A 116 -16.43 -1.19 12.01
CA GLN A 116 -15.81 0.10 11.72
C GLN A 116 -16.35 0.70 10.42
N HIS A 117 -16.26 2.01 10.28
CA HIS A 117 -16.60 2.69 9.03
C HIS A 117 -15.78 3.95 8.80
N ILE A 118 -15.64 4.30 7.53
CA ILE A 118 -15.18 5.61 7.07
C ILE A 118 -16.27 6.25 6.23
N ILE A 119 -16.59 7.51 6.53
CA ILE A 119 -17.37 8.38 5.67
C ILE A 119 -16.50 9.49 5.13
N SER A 120 -16.63 9.80 3.84
CA SER A 120 -15.87 10.85 3.16
C SER A 120 -16.75 11.58 2.17
N ALA A 121 -16.61 12.90 2.11
CA ALA A 121 -17.25 13.77 1.13
C ALA A 121 -16.34 14.96 0.84
N GLY A 122 -16.47 15.58 -0.32
CA GLY A 122 -15.56 16.65 -0.66
C GLY A 122 -15.91 17.49 -1.86
N VAL A 123 -15.00 18.38 -2.18
CA VAL A 123 -15.08 19.28 -3.34
C VAL A 123 -13.75 19.28 -4.09
N TYR A 124 -13.85 19.45 -5.39
CA TYR A 124 -12.71 19.69 -6.26
C TYR A 124 -12.86 21.05 -6.93
N THR A 125 -11.83 21.87 -6.87
CA THR A 125 -11.80 23.20 -7.48
C THR A 125 -10.62 23.30 -8.41
N GLU A 126 -10.84 23.84 -9.60
CA GLU A 126 -9.76 24.16 -10.54
C GLU A 126 -9.83 25.64 -10.97
N ILE A 127 -8.65 26.26 -11.06
CA ILE A 127 -8.49 27.66 -11.56
C ILE A 127 -7.23 27.70 -12.41
N GLY A 128 -7.38 27.69 -13.73
CA GLY A 128 -6.24 27.62 -14.64
C GLY A 128 -5.41 26.34 -14.38
N PRO A 129 -4.11 26.43 -14.04
CA PRO A 129 -3.28 25.28 -13.73
C PRO A 129 -3.44 24.77 -12.29
N LEU A 130 -4.02 25.56 -11.39
CA LEU A 130 -4.18 25.20 -9.98
C LEU A 130 -5.42 24.33 -9.80
N SER A 131 -5.25 23.20 -9.11
CA SER A 131 -6.35 22.37 -8.60
C SER A 131 -6.23 22.17 -7.10
N VAL A 132 -7.37 22.12 -6.43
CA VAL A 132 -7.50 21.83 -5.00
C VAL A 132 -8.58 20.78 -4.85
N GLN A 133 -8.20 19.63 -4.32
CA GLN A 133 -9.12 18.58 -3.89
C GLN A 133 -9.16 18.59 -2.37
N LEU A 134 -10.35 18.74 -1.80
CA LEU A 134 -10.58 18.63 -0.36
C LEU A 134 -11.57 17.50 -0.13
N LYS A 135 -11.10 16.37 0.38
CA LYS A 135 -11.92 15.17 0.65
C LYS A 135 -11.55 14.56 2.01
N PRO A 136 -11.96 15.20 3.11
CA PRO A 136 -11.72 14.71 4.46
C PRO A 136 -12.46 13.40 4.72
N GLU A 137 -11.98 12.66 5.72
CA GLU A 137 -12.51 11.39 6.17
C GLU A 137 -12.85 11.44 7.65
N HIS A 138 -13.90 10.73 8.03
CA HIS A 138 -14.26 10.46 9.42
C HIS A 138 -14.25 8.95 9.65
N LEU A 139 -13.35 8.49 10.51
CA LEU A 139 -13.22 7.10 10.94
C LEU A 139 -13.93 6.90 12.27
N PHE A 140 -14.75 5.88 12.35
CA PHE A 140 -15.22 5.27 13.59
C PHE A 140 -14.85 3.78 13.61
N SER A 141 -14.33 3.28 14.75
CA SER A 141 -14.02 1.88 14.97
C SER A 141 -14.37 1.47 16.40
N GLU A 142 -15.01 0.33 16.56
CA GLU A 142 -15.30 -0.26 17.87
C GLU A 142 -14.05 -0.70 18.61
N ASN A 143 -13.04 -1.15 17.87
CA ASN A 143 -11.76 -1.62 18.40
C ASN A 143 -11.91 -2.62 19.55
N ASN A 144 -12.85 -3.59 19.35
CA ASN A 144 -13.13 -4.61 20.34
C ASN A 144 -11.90 -5.48 20.60
N ASP A 145 -11.80 -5.98 21.83
CA ASP A 145 -10.74 -6.89 22.24
C ASP A 145 -10.74 -8.19 21.44
N PHE A 146 -9.56 -8.73 21.14
CA PHE A 146 -9.40 -10.02 20.45
C PHE A 146 -8.12 -10.70 20.94
N GLU A 147 -8.06 -12.01 20.75
CA GLU A 147 -6.89 -12.79 21.08
C GLU A 147 -5.70 -12.41 20.20
N GLY A 148 -4.69 -11.79 20.80
CA GLY A 148 -3.41 -11.46 20.20
C GLY A 148 -2.38 -12.57 20.36
N PHE A 149 -1.13 -12.28 20.07
CA PHE A 149 -0.01 -13.15 20.40
C PHE A 149 0.10 -13.25 21.92
N GLY A 150 -0.01 -14.46 22.44
CA GLY A 150 -0.18 -14.72 23.87
C GLY A 150 0.90 -14.08 24.75
N GLU A 151 0.51 -13.68 25.94
CA GLU A 151 1.42 -13.30 27.00
C GLU A 151 2.35 -14.46 27.27
N GLY A 152 3.67 -14.25 27.15
CA GLY A 152 4.67 -15.30 27.24
C GLY A 152 4.50 -16.17 28.49
N PRO A 153 4.19 -17.47 28.34
CA PRO A 153 4.03 -18.36 29.49
C PRO A 153 5.39 -18.65 30.13
N ASN A 154 5.33 -19.06 31.38
CA ASN A 154 6.51 -19.54 32.09
C ASN A 154 7.14 -20.75 31.35
N GLY A 155 8.44 -20.70 31.08
CA GLY A 155 9.19 -21.84 30.51
C GLY A 155 9.57 -21.69 29.04
N HIS A 156 9.32 -22.73 28.24
CA HIS A 156 9.76 -22.88 26.85
C HIS A 156 9.29 -21.74 25.92
N TYR A 157 8.10 -21.22 26.17
CA TYR A 157 7.52 -20.09 25.43
C TYR A 157 8.18 -18.75 25.67
N SER A 158 8.96 -18.58 26.72
CA SER A 158 9.64 -17.31 27.01
C SER A 158 10.61 -16.91 25.90
N MET A 159 11.31 -17.87 25.26
CA MET A 159 12.19 -17.60 24.14
C MET A 159 11.45 -17.24 22.86
N ILE A 160 10.33 -17.91 22.60
CA ILE A 160 9.49 -17.65 21.43
C ILE A 160 8.88 -16.24 21.54
N TRP A 161 8.33 -15.94 22.72
CA TRP A 161 7.81 -14.62 23.02
C TRP A 161 8.89 -13.52 22.87
N ALA A 162 10.09 -13.74 23.40
CA ALA A 162 11.20 -12.81 23.27
C ALA A 162 11.59 -12.55 21.80
N LYS A 163 11.54 -13.58 20.94
CA LYS A 163 11.76 -13.45 19.50
C LYS A 163 10.68 -12.60 18.85
N ARG A 164 9.40 -12.85 19.14
CA ARG A 164 8.29 -12.04 18.63
C ARG A 164 8.41 -10.59 19.07
N TYR A 165 8.69 -10.38 20.35
CA TYR A 165 8.92 -9.06 20.89
C TYR A 165 10.10 -8.33 20.24
N GLY A 166 11.21 -9.06 20.00
CA GLY A 166 12.37 -8.52 19.29
C GLY A 166 12.05 -8.07 17.85
N LEU A 167 11.15 -8.78 17.15
CA LEU A 167 10.68 -8.40 15.81
C LEU A 167 9.77 -7.17 15.88
N TRP A 168 8.81 -7.12 16.78
CA TRP A 168 7.93 -5.95 16.96
C TRP A 168 8.67 -4.67 17.30
N ASN A 169 9.86 -4.76 17.90
CA ASN A 169 10.72 -3.58 18.14
C ASN A 169 11.49 -3.10 16.90
N LYS A 170 11.29 -3.70 15.74
CA LYS A 170 11.89 -3.29 14.46
C LYS A 170 10.85 -2.77 13.47
N ILE A 171 9.60 -2.69 13.89
CA ILE A 171 8.48 -2.23 13.08
C ILE A 171 7.40 -1.63 13.97
N ASP A 172 6.81 -0.53 13.56
CA ASP A 172 5.63 0.05 14.19
C ASP A 172 4.37 -0.60 13.61
N MET A 173 4.00 -1.75 14.17
CA MET A 173 2.85 -2.54 13.74
C MET A 173 2.18 -3.14 14.99
N PRO A 174 1.47 -2.31 15.79
CA PRO A 174 0.76 -2.79 16.96
C PRO A 174 -0.35 -3.76 16.55
N GLU A 175 -0.55 -4.83 17.31
CA GLU A 175 -1.65 -5.77 17.03
C GLU A 175 -3.01 -5.12 17.22
N ARG A 176 -3.11 -4.19 18.16
CA ARG A 176 -4.30 -3.42 18.49
C ARG A 176 -3.94 -1.97 18.75
N PHE A 177 -4.78 -1.05 18.31
CA PHE A 177 -4.59 0.40 18.44
C PHE A 177 -5.19 0.92 19.75
N GLY A 178 -4.58 0.57 20.89
CA GLY A 178 -5.09 0.87 22.21
C GLY A 178 -6.37 0.10 22.57
N GLU A 179 -7.00 0.48 23.68
CA GLU A 179 -8.20 -0.21 24.19
C GLU A 179 -9.51 0.50 23.84
N GLU A 180 -9.42 1.80 23.54
CA GLU A 180 -10.58 2.67 23.34
C GLU A 180 -11.12 2.57 21.90
N LYS A 181 -12.41 2.92 21.75
CA LYS A 181 -13.01 3.15 20.44
C LYS A 181 -12.33 4.30 19.72
N HIS A 182 -12.14 4.16 18.41
CA HIS A 182 -11.57 5.23 17.62
C HIS A 182 -12.68 6.09 17.00
N ASN A 183 -12.51 7.41 17.11
CA ASN A 183 -13.35 8.42 16.47
C ASN A 183 -12.42 9.56 16.00
N LYS A 184 -11.94 9.45 14.75
CA LYS A 184 -10.90 10.36 14.22
C LYS A 184 -11.40 11.10 12.98
N LYS A 185 -11.11 12.40 12.92
CA LYS A 185 -11.25 13.23 11.72
C LYS A 185 -9.89 13.35 11.04
N ILE A 186 -9.85 13.09 9.75
CA ILE A 186 -8.63 12.95 8.96
C ILE A 186 -8.74 13.89 7.76
N ILE A 187 -7.63 14.47 7.31
CA ILE A 187 -7.57 15.28 6.08
C ILE A 187 -7.95 14.43 4.86
N GLY A 188 -7.75 13.13 4.95
CA GLY A 188 -8.18 12.14 3.94
C GLY A 188 -7.49 12.35 2.60
N GLN A 189 -8.24 12.14 1.53
CA GLN A 189 -7.74 12.14 0.16
C GLN A 189 -7.70 13.56 -0.42
N SER A 190 -6.90 14.43 0.21
CA SER A 190 -6.84 15.87 -0.11
C SER A 190 -5.52 16.26 -0.73
N SER A 191 -5.55 17.21 -1.70
CA SER A 191 -4.35 17.68 -2.39
C SER A 191 -4.50 19.10 -2.95
N ILE A 192 -3.36 19.78 -3.12
CA ILE A 192 -3.22 21.06 -3.82
C ILE A 192 -2.14 20.85 -4.89
N ARG A 193 -2.48 21.05 -6.17
CA ARG A 193 -1.62 20.70 -7.28
C ARG A 193 -1.57 21.81 -8.33
N LEU A 194 -0.42 21.94 -8.98
CA LEU A 194 -0.21 22.72 -10.19
C LEU A 194 -0.06 21.75 -11.37
N ASN A 195 -1.00 21.80 -12.30
CA ASN A 195 -1.09 20.91 -13.45
C ASN A 195 -0.70 21.63 -14.74
N TYR A 196 0.18 21.01 -15.52
CA TYR A 196 0.60 21.57 -16.81
C TYR A 196 0.96 20.47 -17.81
N LYS A 197 0.22 20.40 -18.91
CA LYS A 197 0.50 19.50 -20.07
C LYS A 197 0.81 18.04 -19.71
N GLY A 198 0.05 17.46 -18.80
CA GLY A 198 0.24 16.06 -18.39
C GLY A 198 1.23 15.87 -17.24
N LEU A 199 1.69 16.95 -16.62
CA LEU A 199 2.51 16.98 -15.41
C LEU A 199 1.74 17.60 -14.26
N SER A 200 2.01 17.14 -13.05
CA SER A 200 1.45 17.66 -11.80
C SER A 200 2.54 17.79 -10.75
N LEU A 201 2.58 18.93 -10.06
CA LEU A 201 3.43 19.20 -8.90
C LEU A 201 2.53 19.71 -7.77
N GLY A 202 2.63 19.13 -6.58
CA GLY A 202 1.78 19.58 -5.48
C GLY A 202 2.12 18.97 -4.14
N VAL A 203 1.25 19.28 -3.17
CA VAL A 203 1.23 18.68 -1.84
C VAL A 203 -0.03 17.83 -1.72
N SER A 204 0.09 16.62 -1.23
CA SER A 204 -0.99 15.66 -1.14
C SER A 204 -0.93 14.87 0.17
N ASN A 205 -2.10 14.39 0.56
CA ASN A 205 -2.26 13.40 1.64
C ASN A 205 -2.96 12.13 1.11
N GLU A 206 -3.07 12.01 -0.21
CA GLU A 206 -3.73 10.87 -0.85
C GLU A 206 -2.90 9.60 -0.67
N ASN A 207 -3.59 8.47 -0.56
CA ASN A 207 -2.96 7.17 -0.65
C ASN A 207 -2.33 6.96 -2.03
N ILE A 208 -1.24 6.19 -2.05
CA ILE A 208 -0.45 5.91 -3.25
C ILE A 208 -0.35 4.40 -3.44
N TRP A 209 -0.33 3.97 -4.70
CA TRP A 209 -0.07 2.58 -5.07
C TRP A 209 0.95 2.54 -6.21
N TRP A 210 2.05 1.84 -6.00
CA TRP A 210 3.10 1.64 -7.00
C TRP A 210 3.21 0.17 -7.39
N GLY A 211 3.34 -0.07 -8.69
CA GLY A 211 3.46 -1.40 -9.26
C GLY A 211 2.16 -1.95 -9.84
N PRO A 212 2.27 -3.04 -10.61
CA PRO A 212 1.16 -3.61 -11.37
C PRO A 212 0.26 -4.56 -10.57
N SER A 213 0.64 -4.94 -9.35
CA SER A 213 -0.09 -5.90 -8.51
C SER A 213 -1.53 -5.47 -8.27
N ILE A 214 -2.43 -6.43 -8.08
CA ILE A 214 -3.86 -6.17 -7.84
C ILE A 214 -4.25 -6.34 -6.36
N ARG A 215 -3.46 -7.12 -5.59
CA ARG A 215 -3.69 -7.40 -4.16
C ARG A 215 -2.55 -6.92 -3.29
N ASN A 216 -1.32 -7.37 -3.60
CA ASN A 216 -0.15 -7.17 -2.76
C ASN A 216 0.91 -6.38 -3.52
N SER A 217 0.83 -5.05 -3.48
CA SER A 217 1.93 -4.21 -3.94
C SER A 217 2.97 -4.10 -2.83
N ILE A 218 4.16 -4.62 -3.09
CA ILE A 218 5.21 -4.74 -2.07
C ILE A 218 5.78 -3.37 -1.68
N MET A 219 5.92 -2.46 -2.65
CA MET A 219 6.62 -1.19 -2.43
C MET A 219 5.73 -0.09 -1.88
N MET A 220 4.49 0.03 -2.33
CA MET A 220 3.52 1.03 -1.87
C MET A 220 2.12 0.58 -2.22
N SER A 221 1.20 0.56 -1.26
CA SER A 221 -0.20 0.12 -1.43
C SER A 221 -1.18 1.04 -0.71
N ASN A 222 -2.46 0.69 -0.77
CA ASN A 222 -3.53 1.33 -0.01
C ASN A 222 -3.74 0.67 1.37
N HIS A 223 -2.73 0.02 1.94
CA HIS A 223 -2.89 -0.64 3.23
C HIS A 223 -2.79 0.37 4.38
N ALA A 224 -1.67 1.08 4.49
CA ALA A 224 -1.57 2.18 5.44
C ALA A 224 -2.34 3.42 4.97
N ARG A 225 -2.71 4.27 5.92
CA ARG A 225 -3.25 5.61 5.64
C ARG A 225 -2.30 6.44 4.79
N GLY A 226 -2.85 7.32 3.94
CA GLY A 226 -2.10 8.33 3.22
C GLY A 226 -1.36 9.30 4.14
N PHE A 227 -0.22 9.78 3.71
CA PHE A 227 0.69 10.64 4.47
C PHE A 227 0.97 11.95 3.74
N LYS A 228 1.36 12.99 4.47
CA LYS A 228 1.69 14.30 3.89
C LYS A 228 2.95 14.19 3.04
N HIS A 229 2.84 14.48 1.74
CA HIS A 229 3.96 14.44 0.82
C HIS A 229 3.87 15.52 -0.26
N ILE A 230 5.03 15.97 -0.72
CA ILE A 230 5.18 16.67 -1.99
C ILE A 230 5.21 15.59 -3.06
N THR A 231 4.49 15.80 -4.16
CA THR A 231 4.46 14.87 -5.30
C THR A 231 4.75 15.61 -6.60
N PHE A 232 5.57 14.99 -7.45
CA PHE A 232 5.77 15.37 -8.84
C PHE A 232 5.50 14.17 -9.72
N ASN A 233 4.42 14.21 -10.49
CA ASN A 233 3.97 13.06 -11.26
C ASN A 233 3.44 13.43 -12.65
N THR A 234 3.39 12.43 -13.51
CA THR A 234 2.60 12.49 -14.74
C THR A 234 1.13 12.22 -14.44
N THR A 235 0.23 12.96 -15.08
CA THR A 235 -1.23 12.75 -14.97
C THR A 235 -1.78 11.88 -16.09
N LYS A 236 -0.97 11.64 -17.11
CA LYS A 236 -1.20 10.71 -18.24
C LYS A 236 0.14 10.29 -18.84
N PRO A 237 0.18 9.20 -19.62
CA PRO A 237 1.41 8.79 -20.29
C PRO A 237 1.97 9.89 -21.21
N LEU A 238 3.21 10.29 -20.98
CA LEU A 238 3.91 11.27 -21.82
C LEU A 238 4.54 10.58 -23.02
N LYS A 239 3.96 10.80 -24.21
CA LYS A 239 4.39 10.19 -25.47
C LYS A 239 5.70 10.79 -25.96
N THR A 240 6.64 9.93 -26.33
CA THR A 240 7.92 10.25 -26.95
C THR A 240 8.11 9.47 -28.25
N LYS A 241 9.25 9.71 -28.94
CA LYS A 241 9.59 8.95 -30.17
C LYS A 241 9.82 7.47 -29.91
N ILE A 242 10.26 7.08 -28.69
CA ILE A 242 10.63 5.73 -28.31
C ILE A 242 9.53 4.99 -27.53
N GLY A 243 8.50 5.67 -27.10
CA GLY A 243 7.41 5.11 -26.30
C GLY A 243 6.83 6.15 -25.36
N SER A 244 6.12 5.72 -24.32
CA SER A 244 5.56 6.61 -23.32
C SER A 244 6.18 6.39 -21.94
N PHE A 245 6.18 7.46 -21.14
CA PHE A 245 6.67 7.45 -19.77
C PHE A 245 5.59 7.91 -18.80
N GLU A 246 5.54 7.26 -17.66
CA GLU A 246 4.77 7.66 -16.50
C GLU A 246 5.71 7.65 -15.29
N TRP A 247 5.57 8.61 -14.38
CA TRP A 247 6.35 8.61 -13.13
C TRP A 247 5.62 9.32 -12.00
N GLN A 248 6.03 8.99 -10.81
CA GLN A 248 5.73 9.72 -9.59
C GLN A 248 6.98 9.79 -8.71
N VAL A 249 7.32 10.98 -8.26
CA VAL A 249 8.36 11.26 -7.27
C VAL A 249 7.68 11.85 -6.05
N ILE A 250 8.02 11.34 -4.87
CA ILE A 250 7.46 11.82 -3.61
C ILE A 250 8.56 12.18 -2.62
N SER A 251 8.24 13.13 -1.75
CA SER A 251 9.00 13.47 -0.55
C SER A 251 8.01 13.74 0.56
N GLY A 252 7.97 12.90 1.58
CA GLY A 252 6.89 12.91 2.56
C GLY A 252 7.34 12.67 3.99
N ARG A 253 6.37 12.81 4.88
CA ARG A 253 6.51 12.66 6.32
C ARG A 253 5.66 11.49 6.79
N LEU A 254 6.28 10.51 7.41
CA LEU A 254 5.64 9.38 8.07
C LEU A 254 5.59 9.62 9.57
N GLU A 255 4.50 9.16 10.18
CA GLU A 255 4.28 9.30 11.63
C GLU A 255 4.27 7.91 12.28
N SER A 256 4.62 7.87 13.56
CA SER A 256 4.45 6.70 14.40
C SER A 256 2.99 6.53 14.84
N SER A 257 2.58 5.30 15.15
CA SER A 257 1.24 5.01 15.67
C SER A 257 1.00 5.62 17.05
N GLY A 258 2.06 5.81 17.84
CA GLY A 258 2.00 6.20 19.24
C GLY A 258 1.63 5.04 20.18
N TYR A 259 1.49 3.81 19.67
CA TYR A 259 1.22 2.61 20.45
C TYR A 259 2.48 1.77 20.63
N LEU A 260 2.66 1.22 21.81
CA LEU A 260 3.75 0.30 22.09
C LEU A 260 3.39 -1.12 21.60
N PRO A 261 4.39 -1.94 21.27
CA PRO A 261 4.15 -3.36 21.01
C PRO A 261 3.48 -4.04 22.20
N ALA A 262 2.62 -5.02 21.93
CA ALA A 262 1.96 -5.81 22.97
C ALA A 262 2.99 -6.43 23.92
N GLY A 263 2.68 -6.46 25.22
CA GLY A 263 3.58 -6.98 26.24
C GLY A 263 4.81 -6.13 26.56
N SER A 264 4.85 -4.88 26.10
CA SER A 264 5.95 -3.94 26.39
C SER A 264 6.12 -3.64 27.88
N GLU A 265 5.08 -3.81 28.67
CA GLU A 265 5.10 -3.62 30.13
C GLU A 265 5.56 -4.86 30.90
N MET A 266 5.73 -6.00 30.23
CA MET A 266 6.14 -7.23 30.89
C MET A 266 7.63 -7.26 31.19
N GLN A 267 7.97 -7.17 32.48
CA GLN A 267 9.31 -7.47 32.97
C GLN A 267 9.50 -8.99 33.04
N HIS A 268 10.24 -9.55 32.11
CA HIS A 268 10.67 -10.94 32.23
C HIS A 268 11.61 -11.10 33.41
N ALA A 269 11.13 -11.78 34.45
CA ALA A 269 11.95 -12.15 35.61
C ALA A 269 13.16 -12.98 35.15
N GLY A 270 14.36 -12.42 35.21
CA GLY A 270 15.63 -13.11 35.02
C GLY A 270 16.27 -13.07 33.64
N THR A 271 15.71 -12.36 32.68
CA THR A 271 16.37 -12.14 31.38
C THR A 271 16.41 -10.66 31.06
N ASN A 272 17.60 -10.11 30.78
CA ASN A 272 17.78 -8.76 30.22
C ASN A 272 17.19 -8.67 28.79
N ILE A 273 15.99 -9.22 28.57
CA ILE A 273 15.35 -9.22 27.28
C ILE A 273 14.69 -7.86 27.07
N TYR A 274 15.50 -6.94 26.64
CA TYR A 274 15.19 -5.97 25.63
C TYR A 274 14.17 -4.88 25.89
N VAL A 275 14.22 -4.25 27.06
CA VAL A 275 13.58 -2.93 27.31
C VAL A 275 14.27 -1.76 26.55
N PRO A 276 15.59 -1.80 26.17
CA PRO A 276 16.28 -0.62 25.66
C PRO A 276 15.74 -0.04 24.37
N LYS A 277 15.14 -0.85 23.46
CA LYS A 277 14.67 -0.32 22.16
C LYS A 277 13.35 0.41 22.25
N ILE A 278 12.47 0.02 23.16
CA ILE A 278 11.24 0.79 23.44
C ILE A 278 11.59 2.14 24.04
N ASN A 279 12.56 2.15 24.97
CA ASN A 279 13.07 3.42 25.52
C ASN A 279 13.74 4.25 24.41
N GLN A 280 14.41 3.63 23.46
CA GLN A 280 14.98 4.33 22.31
C GLN A 280 13.92 4.84 21.34
N ARG A 281 12.79 4.14 21.13
CA ARG A 281 11.62 4.70 20.44
C ARG A 281 11.05 5.92 21.17
N GLY A 282 10.90 5.85 22.49
CA GLY A 282 10.43 6.97 23.30
C GLY A 282 11.36 8.18 23.30
N GLU A 283 12.67 7.96 23.11
CA GLU A 283 13.68 9.02 22.95
C GLU A 283 13.77 9.53 21.51
N THR A 284 13.36 8.72 20.54
CA THR A 284 13.34 9.03 19.11
C THR A 284 11.93 9.21 18.58
N ASP A 285 10.97 9.69 19.38
CA ASP A 285 9.61 10.06 18.91
C ASP A 285 9.72 11.16 17.86
N ASP A 286 10.37 10.79 16.77
CA ASP A 286 10.71 11.61 15.65
C ASP A 286 10.01 11.08 14.41
N TRP A 287 9.48 12.01 13.65
CA TRP A 287 8.89 11.68 12.35
C TRP A 287 9.94 11.09 11.41
N ARG A 288 9.48 10.32 10.44
CA ARG A 288 10.37 9.74 9.42
C ARG A 288 10.17 10.45 8.09
N TYR A 289 11.29 10.81 7.47
CA TYR A 289 11.31 11.29 6.10
C TYR A 289 11.30 10.11 5.14
N LEU A 290 10.37 10.13 4.18
CA LEU A 290 10.32 9.18 3.08
C LEU A 290 10.50 9.93 1.76
N GLN A 291 11.49 9.51 0.98
CA GLN A 291 11.67 9.96 -0.39
C GLN A 291 11.70 8.76 -1.32
N GLY A 292 10.92 8.81 -2.40
CA GLY A 292 10.86 7.70 -3.34
C GLY A 292 10.36 8.12 -4.71
N TYR A 293 10.51 7.20 -5.65
CA TYR A 293 9.98 7.36 -7.00
C TYR A 293 9.64 6.03 -7.65
N SER A 294 8.68 6.08 -8.54
CA SER A 294 8.32 5.00 -9.46
C SER A 294 8.29 5.57 -10.87
N ILE A 295 8.94 4.88 -11.79
CA ILE A 295 9.03 5.26 -13.22
C ILE A 295 8.59 4.07 -14.04
N THR A 296 7.69 4.30 -15.01
CA THR A 296 7.21 3.31 -15.96
C THR A 296 7.56 3.75 -17.38
N TYR A 297 8.06 2.83 -18.16
CA TYR A 297 8.34 2.99 -19.58
C TYR A 297 7.55 1.98 -20.39
N SER A 298 6.76 2.44 -21.34
CA SER A 298 6.01 1.60 -22.28
C SER A 298 6.60 1.77 -23.69
N PRO A 299 7.37 0.79 -24.20
CA PRO A 299 8.05 0.88 -25.48
C PRO A 299 7.06 0.89 -26.65
N LYS A 300 7.30 1.74 -27.66
CA LYS A 300 6.43 1.89 -28.82
C LYS A 300 6.34 0.61 -29.68
N TRP A 301 7.42 -0.17 -29.69
CA TRP A 301 7.58 -1.36 -30.55
C TRP A 301 7.05 -2.66 -29.94
N VAL A 302 6.63 -2.64 -28.65
CA VAL A 302 5.99 -3.79 -28.00
C VAL A 302 4.67 -3.34 -27.41
N SER A 303 3.60 -3.64 -28.11
CA SER A 303 2.25 -3.23 -27.68
C SER A 303 1.90 -3.83 -26.34
N GLY A 304 1.35 -2.98 -25.45
CA GLY A 304 0.85 -3.36 -24.14
C GLY A 304 1.91 -3.69 -23.08
N LEU A 305 3.21 -3.64 -23.41
CA LEU A 305 4.28 -3.84 -22.44
C LEU A 305 4.55 -2.54 -21.66
N SER A 306 4.66 -2.65 -20.35
CA SER A 306 5.11 -1.60 -19.45
C SER A 306 6.19 -2.17 -18.53
N LEU A 307 7.34 -1.53 -18.48
CA LEU A 307 8.49 -1.86 -17.65
C LEU A 307 8.69 -0.74 -16.64
N GLY A 308 9.05 -1.04 -15.42
CA GLY A 308 9.27 0.01 -14.46
C GLY A 308 10.29 -0.28 -13.39
N PHE A 309 10.64 0.78 -12.70
CA PHE A 309 11.57 0.78 -11.60
C PHE A 309 11.02 1.60 -10.44
N ILE A 310 11.13 1.06 -9.23
CA ILE A 310 10.71 1.71 -7.99
C ILE A 310 11.92 1.77 -7.06
N ARG A 311 12.06 2.90 -6.36
CA ARG A 311 13.01 3.05 -5.27
C ARG A 311 12.46 3.98 -4.21
N TRP A 312 12.71 3.65 -2.94
CA TRP A 312 12.47 4.55 -1.82
C TRP A 312 13.58 4.45 -0.77
N VAL A 313 13.74 5.53 -0.02
CA VAL A 313 14.63 5.64 1.13
C VAL A 313 13.86 6.33 2.26
N SER A 314 13.92 5.78 3.46
CA SER A 314 13.31 6.34 4.67
C SER A 314 14.34 6.47 5.78
N MET A 315 14.23 7.53 6.58
CA MET A 315 15.12 7.81 7.72
C MET A 315 14.42 8.69 8.74
N TYR A 316 14.92 8.74 9.97
CA TYR A 316 14.38 9.67 10.96
C TYR A 316 14.61 11.14 10.58
N GLY A 317 13.65 12.00 10.92
CA GLY A 317 13.70 13.43 10.62
C GLY A 317 14.91 14.13 11.23
N ALA A 318 15.34 13.70 12.41
CA ALA A 318 16.55 14.20 13.06
C ALA A 318 17.82 14.06 12.19
N LEU A 319 17.90 13.01 11.35
CA LEU A 319 18.98 12.84 10.37
C LEU A 319 18.92 13.90 9.27
N VAL A 320 17.70 14.16 8.76
CA VAL A 320 17.47 15.18 7.71
C VAL A 320 17.74 16.58 8.25
N GLU A 321 17.44 16.83 9.50
CA GLU A 321 17.67 18.10 10.19
C GLU A 321 19.14 18.30 10.62
N GLY A 322 20.00 17.30 10.44
CA GLY A 322 21.44 17.39 10.80
C GLY A 322 21.69 17.42 12.32
N LYS A 323 20.78 16.86 13.12
CA LYS A 323 20.92 16.80 14.59
C LYS A 323 22.03 15.84 15.07
N TYR A 324 22.58 15.05 14.17
CA TYR A 324 23.65 14.09 14.46
C TYR A 324 24.96 14.49 13.78
N PRO A 325 25.77 15.41 14.39
CA PRO A 325 26.99 15.96 13.78
C PRO A 325 28.12 14.94 13.60
N TRP A 326 28.03 13.75 14.25
CA TRP A 326 29.01 12.65 14.06
C TRP A 326 28.76 11.82 12.80
N LEU A 327 27.63 12.01 12.13
CA LEU A 327 27.37 11.40 10.83
C LEU A 327 28.04 12.25 9.76
N GLU A 328 29.21 11.82 9.31
CA GLU A 328 29.88 12.43 8.18
C GLU A 328 29.04 12.21 6.91
N GLY A 329 28.55 13.26 6.35
CA GLY A 329 27.74 13.27 5.13
C GLY A 329 26.43 14.02 5.36
N SER A 330 26.28 15.18 4.74
CA SER A 330 25.03 15.93 4.82
C SER A 330 23.89 15.09 4.25
N PRO A 331 22.79 14.89 5.00
CA PRO A 331 21.60 14.29 4.46
C PRO A 331 21.13 15.11 3.27
N THR A 332 20.91 14.45 2.14
CA THR A 332 20.37 15.11 0.97
C THR A 332 18.86 15.04 1.02
N TRP A 333 18.19 16.10 0.57
CA TRP A 333 16.71 16.10 0.43
C TRP A 333 16.21 15.09 -0.63
N PHE A 334 17.13 14.46 -1.38
CA PHE A 334 16.82 13.50 -2.43
C PHE A 334 17.66 12.22 -2.29
N PRO A 335 17.60 11.50 -1.16
CA PRO A 335 18.48 10.36 -0.89
C PRO A 335 18.28 9.21 -1.88
N ALA A 336 17.05 8.97 -2.37
CA ALA A 336 16.80 7.90 -3.34
C ALA A 336 17.48 8.15 -4.71
N PHE A 337 17.78 9.40 -5.05
CA PHE A 337 18.56 9.73 -6.26
C PHE A 337 20.06 9.81 -5.97
N SER A 338 20.46 10.47 -4.88
CA SER A 338 21.89 10.73 -4.59
C SER A 338 22.65 9.45 -4.32
N ASN A 339 22.04 8.48 -3.63
CA ASN A 339 22.69 7.21 -3.30
C ASN A 339 22.93 6.31 -4.52
N LEU A 340 22.24 6.54 -5.66
CA LEU A 340 22.54 5.83 -6.92
C LEU A 340 23.90 6.18 -7.49
N PHE A 341 24.42 7.38 -7.20
CA PHE A 341 25.65 7.93 -7.80
C PHE A 341 26.81 8.02 -6.79
N ARG A 342 26.56 7.71 -5.52
CA ARG A 342 27.64 7.65 -4.53
C ARG A 342 28.50 6.41 -4.80
N LYS A 343 29.80 6.62 -5.00
CA LYS A 343 30.79 5.56 -4.83
C LYS A 343 30.77 5.16 -3.35
N ASN A 344 30.92 3.86 -3.08
CA ASN A 344 31.07 3.30 -1.71
C ASN A 344 32.26 3.97 -1.01
N ASP A 345 32.08 5.19 -0.56
CA ASP A 345 32.98 5.82 0.41
C ASP A 345 32.48 5.38 1.79
N LYS A 346 33.38 4.78 2.51
CA LYS A 346 33.47 4.26 3.87
C LYS A 346 32.55 4.79 4.99
N ASN A 347 31.40 5.41 4.70
CA ASN A 347 30.42 5.86 5.67
C ASN A 347 29.31 4.79 5.87
N GLU A 348 29.73 3.61 6.34
CA GLU A 348 28.85 2.51 6.76
C GLU A 348 27.77 2.97 7.75
N ASN A 349 28.06 4.01 8.56
CA ASN A 349 27.12 4.51 9.56
C ASN A 349 25.89 5.23 8.98
N TYR A 350 26.01 5.95 7.86
CA TYR A 350 24.87 6.63 7.24
C TYR A 350 23.95 5.63 6.51
N GLU A 351 24.53 4.67 5.79
CA GLU A 351 23.74 3.66 5.08
C GLU A 351 23.01 2.75 6.08
N ALA A 352 23.64 2.39 7.19
CA ALA A 352 23.01 1.59 8.24
C ALA A 352 21.79 2.27 8.90
N GLN A 353 21.72 3.61 8.90
CA GLN A 353 20.62 4.36 9.51
C GLN A 353 19.48 4.68 8.54
N THR A 354 19.61 4.33 7.28
CA THR A 354 18.59 4.52 6.26
C THR A 354 17.94 3.21 5.87
N ASN A 355 16.63 3.13 6.02
CA ASN A 355 15.84 2.04 5.48
C ASN A 355 15.58 2.32 3.99
N GLN A 356 15.77 1.35 3.12
CA GLN A 356 15.63 1.53 1.67
C GLN A 356 15.22 0.25 0.95
N ALA A 357 14.51 0.40 -0.16
CA ALA A 357 14.24 -0.71 -1.07
C ALA A 357 14.24 -0.24 -2.53
N ALA A 358 14.51 -1.17 -3.43
CA ALA A 358 14.46 -0.95 -4.86
C ALA A 358 13.89 -2.17 -5.57
N GLY A 359 13.18 -1.96 -6.69
CA GLY A 359 12.58 -3.04 -7.43
C GLY A 359 12.33 -2.73 -8.89
N LEU A 360 12.16 -3.79 -9.64
CA LEU A 360 11.76 -3.77 -11.05
C LEU A 360 10.37 -4.38 -11.17
N PHE A 361 9.59 -3.86 -12.07
CA PHE A 361 8.31 -4.46 -12.39
C PHE A 361 8.05 -4.49 -13.89
N LEU A 362 7.14 -5.38 -14.25
CA LEU A 362 6.66 -5.58 -15.61
C LEU A 362 5.15 -5.78 -15.57
N ARG A 363 4.44 -5.13 -16.49
CA ARG A 363 3.04 -5.45 -16.85
C ARG A 363 2.97 -5.62 -18.35
N TRP A 364 2.42 -6.73 -18.83
CA TRP A 364 2.22 -6.96 -20.26
C TRP A 364 0.77 -7.31 -20.53
N LEU A 365 0.09 -6.39 -21.21
CA LEU A 365 -1.31 -6.48 -21.59
C LEU A 365 -1.43 -6.92 -23.06
N TRP A 366 -2.01 -8.06 -23.30
CA TRP A 366 -2.40 -8.55 -24.63
C TRP A 366 -3.86 -8.23 -24.89
N LYS A 367 -4.14 -7.10 -25.53
CA LYS A 367 -5.50 -6.57 -25.74
C LYS A 367 -6.39 -7.54 -26.53
N GLU A 368 -5.86 -8.14 -27.61
CA GLU A 368 -6.61 -9.08 -28.45
C GLU A 368 -6.96 -10.37 -27.70
N SER A 369 -6.05 -10.84 -26.88
CA SER A 369 -6.25 -12.03 -26.05
C SER A 369 -7.03 -11.75 -24.77
N LYS A 370 -7.32 -10.48 -24.45
CA LYS A 370 -7.94 -10.05 -23.17
C LYS A 370 -7.23 -10.69 -21.98
N ALA A 371 -5.90 -10.62 -21.98
CA ALA A 371 -5.03 -11.20 -20.96
C ALA A 371 -3.94 -10.24 -20.56
N GLU A 372 -3.48 -10.35 -19.31
CA GLU A 372 -2.29 -9.65 -18.84
C GLU A 372 -1.51 -10.53 -17.89
N ILE A 373 -0.19 -10.35 -17.90
CA ILE A 373 0.70 -10.84 -16.86
C ILE A 373 1.42 -9.66 -16.22
N TYR A 374 1.80 -9.82 -14.98
CA TYR A 374 2.64 -8.86 -14.30
C TYR A 374 3.57 -9.53 -13.30
N VAL A 375 4.69 -8.86 -13.07
CA VAL A 375 5.73 -9.29 -12.12
C VAL A 375 6.22 -8.05 -11.38
N ASP A 376 6.39 -8.17 -10.08
CA ASP A 376 7.04 -7.23 -9.19
C ASP A 376 8.21 -7.95 -8.52
N TYR A 377 9.45 -7.50 -8.71
CA TYR A 377 10.64 -8.10 -8.15
C TYR A 377 11.43 -7.06 -7.39
N ASN A 378 11.44 -7.17 -6.08
CA ASN A 378 11.91 -6.15 -5.18
C ASN A 378 12.97 -6.68 -4.23
N HIS A 379 13.91 -5.81 -3.85
CA HIS A 379 14.91 -6.06 -2.84
C HIS A 379 14.75 -5.07 -1.69
N ASN A 380 14.73 -5.60 -0.49
CA ASN A 380 14.89 -4.82 0.73
C ASN A 380 16.39 -4.59 0.97
N ASP A 381 16.73 -3.38 1.45
CA ASP A 381 18.09 -2.98 1.72
C ASP A 381 18.99 -2.84 0.47
N SER A 382 20.24 -2.40 0.66
CA SER A 382 21.19 -2.18 -0.44
C SER A 382 22.03 -3.41 -0.73
N LYS A 383 22.28 -3.67 -2.02
CA LYS A 383 23.33 -4.59 -2.44
C LYS A 383 24.66 -3.84 -2.44
N GLN A 384 25.74 -4.49 -1.95
CA GLN A 384 27.05 -3.86 -1.88
C GLN A 384 27.61 -3.48 -3.27
N ASN A 385 27.32 -4.30 -4.27
CA ASN A 385 27.70 -4.04 -5.66
C ASN A 385 26.98 -4.99 -6.62
N ILE A 386 27.21 -4.83 -7.92
CA ILE A 386 26.61 -5.68 -8.97
C ILE A 386 27.02 -7.16 -8.80
N ARG A 387 28.22 -7.44 -8.31
CA ARG A 387 28.68 -8.81 -8.07
C ARG A 387 27.88 -9.48 -6.95
N ASP A 388 27.59 -8.78 -5.87
CA ASP A 388 26.72 -9.23 -4.77
C ASP A 388 25.30 -9.54 -5.29
N LEU A 389 24.74 -8.67 -6.12
CA LEU A 389 23.44 -8.90 -6.75
C LEU A 389 23.42 -10.14 -7.66
N LEU A 390 24.50 -10.40 -8.41
CA LEU A 390 24.58 -11.54 -9.33
C LEU A 390 24.85 -12.87 -8.62
N LEU A 391 25.58 -12.84 -7.50
CA LEU A 391 25.93 -14.06 -6.74
C LEU A 391 24.79 -14.51 -5.82
N ASP A 392 24.04 -13.58 -5.25
CA ASP A 392 22.95 -13.83 -4.29
C ASP A 392 21.74 -12.95 -4.65
N SER A 393 21.19 -13.21 -5.84
CA SER A 393 20.09 -12.41 -6.40
C SER A 393 18.80 -12.53 -5.61
N ASP A 394 18.63 -13.59 -4.85
CA ASP A 394 17.43 -13.86 -4.07
C ASP A 394 17.54 -13.43 -2.59
N HIS A 395 18.69 -12.94 -2.17
CA HIS A 395 18.89 -12.37 -0.84
C HIS A 395 18.03 -11.11 -0.66
N SER A 396 17.22 -11.07 0.39
CA SER A 396 16.29 -9.97 0.72
C SER A 396 15.21 -9.67 -0.34
N ARG A 397 14.94 -10.60 -1.26
CA ARG A 397 13.92 -10.39 -2.29
C ARG A 397 12.50 -10.55 -1.76
N ALA A 398 11.57 -9.81 -2.36
CA ALA A 398 10.15 -10.11 -2.35
C ALA A 398 9.61 -10.06 -3.79
N VAL A 399 8.68 -10.94 -4.11
CA VAL A 399 8.20 -11.12 -5.48
C VAL A 399 6.68 -11.21 -5.48
N THR A 400 6.04 -10.52 -6.43
CA THR A 400 4.65 -10.76 -6.79
C THR A 400 4.58 -11.11 -8.27
N VAL A 401 3.86 -12.18 -8.59
CA VAL A 401 3.55 -12.59 -9.97
C VAL A 401 2.04 -12.71 -10.10
N GLY A 402 1.49 -12.20 -11.17
CA GLY A 402 0.05 -12.33 -11.40
C GLY A 402 -0.33 -12.46 -12.87
N LEU A 403 -1.52 -12.98 -13.06
CA LEU A 403 -2.17 -13.23 -14.33
C LEU A 403 -3.63 -12.83 -14.25
N GLN A 404 -4.12 -12.11 -15.25
CA GLN A 404 -5.55 -11.93 -15.48
C GLN A 404 -5.92 -12.37 -16.89
N LYS A 405 -7.05 -13.06 -17.04
CA LYS A 405 -7.57 -13.53 -18.34
C LYS A 405 -9.08 -13.44 -18.38
N VAL A 406 -9.60 -12.81 -19.42
CA VAL A 406 -11.05 -12.81 -19.70
C VAL A 406 -11.38 -13.93 -20.69
N PHE A 407 -12.42 -14.68 -20.35
CA PHE A 407 -13.07 -15.67 -21.20
C PHE A 407 -14.46 -15.17 -21.55
N GLU A 408 -14.81 -15.20 -22.83
CA GLU A 408 -16.15 -14.87 -23.31
C GLU A 408 -16.96 -16.15 -23.40
N ILE A 409 -18.05 -16.26 -22.66
CA ILE A 409 -18.95 -17.41 -22.66
C ILE A 409 -20.36 -16.89 -22.84
N SER A 410 -20.93 -17.15 -24.01
CA SER A 410 -22.23 -16.62 -24.44
C SER A 410 -22.25 -15.07 -24.40
N THR A 411 -23.03 -14.46 -23.54
CA THR A 411 -23.17 -12.99 -23.41
C THR A 411 -22.38 -12.42 -22.23
N ASP A 412 -21.73 -13.26 -21.46
CA ASP A 412 -21.02 -12.85 -20.24
C ASP A 412 -19.50 -12.97 -20.42
N ASN A 413 -18.79 -12.07 -19.76
CA ASN A 413 -17.35 -12.14 -19.61
C ASN A 413 -17.00 -12.77 -18.25
N TYR A 414 -16.05 -13.70 -18.23
CA TYR A 414 -15.54 -14.33 -17.01
C TYR A 414 -14.07 -13.96 -16.83
N LEU A 415 -13.78 -13.19 -15.80
CA LEU A 415 -12.42 -12.77 -15.45
C LEU A 415 -11.83 -13.76 -14.45
N PHE A 416 -10.84 -14.51 -14.88
CA PHE A 416 -9.94 -15.25 -14.02
C PHE A 416 -8.80 -14.34 -13.58
N SER A 417 -8.45 -14.35 -12.30
CA SER A 417 -7.32 -13.64 -11.73
C SER A 417 -6.53 -14.56 -10.82
N TRP A 418 -5.22 -14.53 -10.93
CA TRP A 418 -4.30 -15.21 -10.04
C TRP A 418 -3.20 -14.23 -9.66
N GLU A 419 -2.85 -14.19 -8.36
CA GLU A 419 -1.69 -13.46 -7.85
C GLU A 419 -1.01 -14.31 -6.78
N TRP A 420 0.29 -14.46 -6.92
CA TRP A 420 1.17 -15.08 -5.94
C TRP A 420 2.14 -14.04 -5.42
N THR A 421 2.29 -13.96 -4.10
CA THR A 421 3.23 -13.06 -3.42
C THR A 421 4.10 -13.87 -2.47
N GLN A 422 5.40 -13.67 -2.52
CA GLN A 422 6.36 -14.24 -1.60
C GLN A 422 7.22 -13.14 -0.99
N MET A 423 7.14 -13.00 0.32
CA MET A 423 7.90 -12.02 1.09
C MET A 423 8.75 -12.67 2.19
N GLU A 424 8.59 -13.97 2.46
CA GLU A 424 9.50 -14.68 3.34
C GLU A 424 10.92 -14.70 2.77
N GLN A 425 11.90 -14.70 3.65
CA GLN A 425 13.30 -14.85 3.27
C GLN A 425 13.55 -16.20 2.60
N THR A 426 14.43 -16.20 1.63
CA THR A 426 14.84 -17.42 0.92
C THR A 426 15.76 -18.30 1.77
N ALA A 427 16.16 -19.45 1.27
CA ALA A 427 17.09 -20.36 1.92
C ALA A 427 18.47 -19.70 2.23
N SER A 428 18.82 -18.61 1.55
CA SER A 428 20.05 -17.85 1.80
C SER A 428 20.14 -17.34 3.24
N ARG A 429 19.01 -17.16 3.94
CA ARG A 429 18.96 -16.76 5.36
C ARG A 429 19.78 -17.65 6.30
N LEU A 430 19.99 -18.92 5.94
CA LEU A 430 20.79 -19.86 6.75
C LEU A 430 22.24 -19.42 6.92
N LEU A 431 22.76 -18.67 5.95
CA LEU A 431 24.14 -18.16 5.95
C LEU A 431 24.18 -16.63 6.06
N ARG A 432 23.21 -15.96 5.44
CA ARG A 432 23.11 -14.50 5.40
C ARG A 432 21.67 -14.07 5.65
N ASN A 433 21.34 -13.77 6.90
CA ASN A 433 20.01 -13.28 7.29
C ASN A 433 19.83 -11.84 6.79
N ALA A 434 18.77 -11.59 6.05
CA ALA A 434 18.42 -10.27 5.51
C ALA A 434 17.48 -9.46 6.42
N GLY A 435 16.91 -10.08 7.46
CA GLY A 435 15.75 -9.53 8.16
C GLY A 435 14.48 -9.65 7.33
N SER A 436 13.33 -9.46 7.96
CA SER A 436 12.04 -9.49 7.28
C SER A 436 11.76 -8.18 6.53
N TRP A 437 10.93 -8.26 5.51
CA TRP A 437 10.44 -7.08 4.81
C TRP A 437 9.72 -6.13 5.77
N TYR A 438 9.90 -4.83 5.56
CA TYR A 438 9.32 -3.72 6.33
C TYR A 438 9.93 -3.50 7.72
N GLU A 439 10.69 -4.45 8.27
CA GLU A 439 11.43 -4.28 9.50
C GLU A 439 12.76 -3.57 9.26
N HIS A 440 13.26 -2.81 10.28
CA HIS A 440 14.58 -2.20 10.19
C HIS A 440 15.25 -2.06 11.55
N SER A 441 16.56 -2.37 11.60
CA SER A 441 17.32 -2.43 12.86
C SER A 441 17.66 -1.06 13.47
N TRP A 442 17.63 0.02 12.67
CA TRP A 442 17.96 1.38 13.10
C TRP A 442 16.75 2.33 12.99
N THR A 443 15.98 2.22 11.92
CA THR A 443 14.71 2.92 11.79
C THR A 443 13.63 2.02 12.39
N TYR A 444 13.53 2.00 13.72
CA TYR A 444 12.75 1.03 14.50
C TYR A 444 11.26 0.97 14.17
N ASP A 445 10.69 2.01 13.60
CA ASP A 445 9.33 1.97 13.08
C ASP A 445 9.20 1.20 11.76
N GLY A 446 10.32 0.85 11.12
CA GLY A 446 10.30 0.14 9.85
C GLY A 446 9.64 0.94 8.71
N TYR A 447 9.07 0.23 7.75
CA TYR A 447 8.39 0.84 6.60
C TYR A 447 6.88 0.90 6.83
N THR A 448 6.47 1.77 7.75
CA THR A 448 5.08 1.94 8.19
C THR A 448 4.64 3.40 8.18
N ASN A 449 3.36 3.65 8.31
CA ASN A 449 2.79 4.94 8.65
C ASN A 449 1.61 4.76 9.60
N GLU A 450 1.64 5.44 10.74
CA GLU A 450 0.64 5.35 11.80
C GLU A 450 0.27 3.89 12.18
N GLY A 451 1.26 3.00 12.25
CA GLY A 451 1.12 1.63 12.73
C GLY A 451 0.79 0.58 11.69
N GLU A 452 0.77 0.94 10.40
CA GLU A 452 0.47 0.01 9.31
C GLU A 452 1.53 0.06 8.22
N VAL A 453 1.84 -1.08 7.60
CA VAL A 453 2.85 -1.17 6.54
C VAL A 453 2.40 -0.39 5.29
N LEU A 454 3.32 0.36 4.68
CA LEU A 454 3.06 1.10 3.44
C LEU A 454 2.95 0.19 2.21
N GLY A 455 3.49 -1.02 2.29
CA GLY A 455 3.46 -2.01 1.21
C GLY A 455 2.34 -3.04 1.35
N ALA A 456 2.64 -4.31 1.07
CA ALA A 456 1.65 -5.39 1.07
C ALA A 456 1.12 -5.68 2.48
N GLY A 457 -0.20 -5.56 2.65
CA GLY A 457 -0.87 -5.71 3.93
C GLY A 457 -0.88 -7.14 4.50
N ILE A 458 -0.34 -8.14 3.77
CA ILE A 458 -0.11 -9.47 4.35
C ILE A 458 0.97 -9.45 5.45
N GLY A 459 1.77 -8.37 5.51
CA GLY A 459 2.75 -8.15 6.56
C GLY A 459 4.11 -8.80 6.31
N PRO A 460 5.07 -8.58 7.25
CA PRO A 460 6.42 -9.13 7.16
C PRO A 460 6.42 -10.65 7.00
N GLY A 461 7.40 -11.20 6.29
CA GLY A 461 7.66 -12.63 6.18
C GLY A 461 6.52 -13.50 5.64
N SER A 462 5.44 -12.89 5.16
CA SER A 462 4.23 -13.60 4.74
C SER A 462 4.24 -13.95 3.26
N ASN A 463 3.53 -15.03 2.90
CA ASN A 463 3.27 -15.38 1.51
C ASN A 463 1.78 -15.47 1.24
N SER A 464 1.36 -15.29 -0.01
CA SER A 464 -0.05 -15.49 -0.37
C SER A 464 -0.24 -16.06 -1.77
N HIS A 465 -1.31 -16.83 -1.92
CA HIS A 465 -1.88 -17.24 -3.21
C HIS A 465 -3.32 -16.76 -3.27
N TYR A 466 -3.65 -16.03 -4.31
CA TYR A 466 -5.01 -15.54 -4.56
C TYR A 466 -5.50 -16.03 -5.91
N PHE A 467 -6.68 -16.66 -5.93
CA PHE A 467 -7.36 -17.12 -7.13
C PHE A 467 -8.76 -16.55 -7.14
N ALA A 468 -9.20 -15.97 -8.24
CA ALA A 468 -10.57 -15.46 -8.37
C ALA A 468 -11.16 -15.76 -9.73
N LEU A 469 -12.46 -16.06 -9.75
CA LEU A 469 -13.26 -16.16 -10.95
C LEU A 469 -14.50 -15.28 -10.80
N ASN A 470 -14.60 -14.27 -11.64
CA ASN A 470 -15.67 -13.28 -11.60
C ASN A 470 -16.42 -13.23 -12.91
N ARG A 471 -17.76 -13.30 -12.88
CA ARG A 471 -18.61 -12.94 -14.02
C ARG A 471 -18.73 -11.42 -14.10
N ILE A 472 -18.57 -10.89 -15.29
CA ILE A 472 -18.72 -9.47 -15.61
C ILE A 472 -19.81 -9.31 -16.65
N ARG A 473 -20.78 -8.46 -16.36
CA ARG A 473 -21.81 -8.03 -17.30
C ARG A 473 -22.05 -6.53 -17.12
N ASP A 474 -21.74 -5.74 -18.14
CA ASP A 474 -21.75 -4.28 -18.05
C ASP A 474 -20.92 -3.76 -16.85
N LYS A 475 -21.56 -3.04 -15.94
CA LYS A 475 -20.96 -2.48 -14.71
C LYS A 475 -21.12 -3.39 -13.49
N GLU A 476 -21.63 -4.61 -13.69
CA GLU A 476 -21.77 -5.63 -12.64
C GLU A 476 -20.60 -6.63 -12.69
N LYS A 477 -20.07 -6.96 -11.51
CA LYS A 477 -19.07 -8.01 -11.32
C LYS A 477 -19.48 -8.83 -10.09
N ILE A 478 -19.59 -10.15 -10.25
CA ILE A 478 -19.85 -11.07 -9.14
C ILE A 478 -18.98 -12.29 -9.28
N GLY A 479 -18.41 -12.78 -8.20
CA GLY A 479 -17.58 -13.98 -8.26
C GLY A 479 -17.09 -14.47 -6.91
N LEU A 480 -16.30 -15.52 -7.01
CA LEU A 480 -15.68 -16.19 -5.88
C LEU A 480 -14.18 -16.02 -5.93
N ALA A 481 -13.54 -15.98 -4.75
CA ALA A 481 -12.08 -16.06 -4.68
C ALA A 481 -11.65 -16.94 -3.50
N LEU A 482 -10.50 -17.57 -3.67
CA LEU A 482 -9.76 -18.29 -2.63
C LEU A 482 -8.44 -17.58 -2.41
N GLU A 483 -8.15 -17.23 -1.16
CA GLU A 483 -6.85 -16.69 -0.77
C GLU A 483 -6.27 -17.60 0.31
N ILE A 484 -5.00 -17.98 0.14
CA ILE A 484 -4.25 -18.78 1.09
C ILE A 484 -3.07 -17.92 1.54
N ILE A 485 -2.92 -17.72 2.85
CA ILE A 485 -1.86 -16.88 3.41
C ILE A 485 -1.05 -17.70 4.39
N ASP A 486 0.28 -17.71 4.21
CA ASP A 486 1.24 -18.14 5.22
C ASP A 486 1.64 -16.90 6.01
N GLN A 487 1.35 -16.88 7.31
CA GLN A 487 1.55 -15.72 8.16
C GLN A 487 2.96 -15.73 8.75
N ASP A 488 3.74 -14.70 8.43
CA ASP A 488 5.06 -14.38 9.00
C ASP A 488 5.96 -15.61 9.20
N ASN A 489 6.29 -16.28 8.09
CA ASN A 489 7.18 -17.45 8.10
C ASN A 489 8.60 -17.09 8.59
N ASP A 490 9.04 -15.85 8.47
CA ASP A 490 10.35 -15.43 8.96
C ASP A 490 10.39 -15.52 10.49
N PHE A 491 9.34 -15.05 11.18
CA PHE A 491 9.19 -15.24 12.61
C PHE A 491 9.09 -16.73 12.97
N TYR A 492 8.27 -17.50 12.24
CA TYR A 492 8.11 -18.93 12.49
C TYR A 492 9.46 -19.65 12.45
N TYR A 493 10.25 -19.42 11.41
CA TYR A 493 11.54 -20.06 11.29
C TYR A 493 12.54 -19.60 12.37
N GLU A 494 12.55 -18.33 12.72
CA GLU A 494 13.48 -17.83 13.74
C GLU A 494 13.09 -18.31 15.15
N ALA A 495 11.80 -18.30 15.48
CA ALA A 495 11.33 -18.63 16.82
C ALA A 495 11.32 -20.13 17.10
N PHE A 496 10.89 -20.95 16.13
CA PHE A 496 10.66 -22.39 16.35
C PHE A 496 11.79 -23.28 15.83
N ALA A 497 12.79 -22.74 15.14
CA ALA A 497 13.95 -23.51 14.70
C ALA A 497 14.69 -24.20 15.86
N SER A 498 14.85 -23.51 16.98
CA SER A 498 15.48 -24.06 18.19
C SER A 498 14.62 -25.11 18.87
N ALA A 499 13.31 -24.98 18.84
CA ALA A 499 12.34 -25.94 19.37
C ALA A 499 12.19 -27.17 18.48
N LYS A 500 12.65 -27.10 17.21
CA LYS A 500 12.50 -28.15 16.18
C LYS A 500 11.05 -28.62 16.03
N ASP A 501 10.09 -27.69 16.19
CA ASP A 501 8.66 -27.97 16.05
C ASP A 501 8.13 -27.45 14.71
N PRO A 502 8.05 -28.29 13.65
CA PRO A 502 7.59 -27.87 12.33
C PRO A 502 6.05 -27.76 12.23
N ARG A 503 5.32 -28.01 13.31
CA ARG A 503 3.86 -28.08 13.30
C ARG A 503 3.17 -26.72 13.44
N ARG A 504 3.89 -25.66 13.83
CA ARG A 504 3.38 -24.36 14.26
C ARG A 504 3.20 -23.35 13.14
N TYR A 505 3.07 -23.76 11.89
CA TYR A 505 2.74 -22.84 10.81
C TYR A 505 1.37 -22.22 11.03
N TRP A 506 1.28 -20.90 11.03
CA TRP A 506 -0.01 -20.22 10.97
C TRP A 506 -0.39 -20.00 9.51
N LYS A 507 -1.54 -20.58 9.12
CA LYS A 507 -2.02 -20.51 7.75
C LYS A 507 -3.50 -20.16 7.72
N ASP A 508 -3.85 -19.16 6.90
CA ASP A 508 -5.24 -18.77 6.68
C ASP A 508 -5.77 -19.27 5.34
N PHE A 509 -6.97 -19.82 5.36
CA PHE A 509 -7.75 -20.16 4.16
C PHE A 509 -8.97 -19.25 4.10
N ASN A 510 -9.01 -18.35 3.13
CA ASN A 510 -10.02 -17.31 2.98
C ASN A 510 -10.86 -17.58 1.75
N LEU A 511 -12.16 -17.80 1.93
CA LEU A 511 -13.12 -17.91 0.83
C LEU A 511 -13.91 -16.61 0.73
N HIS A 512 -13.86 -15.96 -0.43
CA HIS A 512 -14.49 -14.68 -0.66
C HIS A 512 -15.64 -14.77 -1.65
N ILE A 513 -16.69 -13.99 -1.41
CA ILE A 513 -17.73 -13.65 -2.36
C ILE A 513 -17.57 -12.17 -2.68
N ASN A 514 -17.27 -11.85 -3.94
CA ASN A 514 -17.08 -10.48 -4.42
C ASN A 514 -18.30 -10.03 -5.21
N TYR A 515 -18.77 -8.83 -4.96
CA TYR A 515 -19.84 -8.20 -5.72
C TYR A 515 -19.52 -6.74 -5.97
N ARG A 516 -19.83 -6.25 -7.18
CA ARG A 516 -19.77 -4.83 -7.57
C ARG A 516 -20.87 -4.55 -8.56
N LYS A 517 -21.59 -3.44 -8.37
CA LYS A 517 -22.61 -2.97 -9.32
C LYS A 517 -22.79 -1.47 -9.24
N LYS A 518 -23.02 -0.86 -10.42
CA LYS A 518 -23.59 0.48 -10.49
C LYS A 518 -25.12 0.38 -10.57
N TYR A 519 -25.81 1.02 -9.62
CA TYR A 519 -27.26 1.10 -9.61
C TYR A 519 -27.70 2.55 -9.44
N LYS A 520 -28.22 3.14 -10.51
CA LYS A 520 -28.57 4.58 -10.55
C LYS A 520 -27.35 5.42 -10.12
N GLN A 521 -27.51 6.24 -9.09
CA GLN A 521 -26.46 7.10 -8.52
C GLN A 521 -25.51 6.36 -7.55
N PHE A 522 -25.70 5.07 -7.32
CA PHE A 522 -24.89 4.32 -6.39
C PHE A 522 -23.92 3.37 -7.10
N TRP A 523 -22.66 3.42 -6.71
CA TRP A 523 -21.76 2.31 -6.87
C TRP A 523 -21.72 1.52 -5.57
N ILE A 524 -21.90 0.22 -5.67
CA ILE A 524 -21.92 -0.69 -4.54
C ILE A 524 -20.83 -1.72 -4.79
N SER A 525 -19.94 -1.93 -3.81
CA SER A 525 -18.98 -3.03 -3.83
C SER A 525 -18.99 -3.72 -2.48
N SER A 526 -19.09 -5.04 -2.47
CA SER A 526 -19.02 -5.82 -1.25
C SER A 526 -18.06 -7.00 -1.39
N ASN A 527 -17.43 -7.33 -0.29
CA ASN A 527 -16.66 -8.55 -0.11
C ASN A 527 -17.13 -9.23 1.18
N ILE A 528 -17.60 -10.45 1.06
CA ILE A 528 -17.95 -11.30 2.19
C ILE A 528 -16.90 -12.41 2.22
N MET A 529 -16.25 -12.59 3.36
CA MET A 529 -15.20 -13.59 3.51
C MET A 529 -15.45 -14.48 4.72
N TYR A 530 -15.26 -15.77 4.53
CA TYR A 530 -15.08 -16.73 5.60
C TYR A 530 -13.62 -17.15 5.63
N SER A 531 -12.99 -17.03 6.79
CA SER A 531 -11.60 -17.43 7.03
C SER A 531 -11.54 -18.59 8.01
N ARG A 532 -10.73 -19.59 7.70
CA ARG A 532 -10.28 -20.63 8.62
C ARG A 532 -8.80 -20.45 8.83
N SER A 533 -8.40 -20.05 10.05
CA SER A 533 -7.00 -19.94 10.46
C SER A 533 -6.59 -21.21 11.19
N LEU A 534 -5.54 -21.87 10.72
CA LEU A 534 -4.92 -23.00 11.38
C LEU A 534 -3.73 -22.51 12.20
N ASN A 535 -3.63 -22.96 13.45
CA ASN A 535 -2.61 -22.54 14.42
C ASN A 535 -2.54 -21.00 14.54
N TYR A 536 -3.67 -20.37 14.75
CA TYR A 536 -3.77 -18.90 14.90
C TYR A 536 -2.75 -18.41 15.91
N LYS A 537 -1.96 -17.40 15.52
CA LYS A 537 -0.83 -16.88 16.31
C LYS A 537 0.23 -17.92 16.65
N TRP A 538 0.44 -18.93 15.80
CA TRP A 538 1.38 -20.05 15.98
C TRP A 538 1.14 -20.87 17.24
N ASP A 539 -0.07 -20.80 17.77
CA ASP A 539 -0.44 -21.53 18.99
C ASP A 539 -0.80 -22.99 18.70
N LEU A 540 -0.26 -23.88 19.52
CA LEU A 540 -0.41 -25.32 19.40
C LEU A 540 -0.46 -25.92 20.81
N ASP A 541 -1.34 -26.87 21.04
CA ASP A 541 -1.39 -27.61 22.29
C ASP A 541 -0.19 -28.55 22.43
N ASP A 542 0.79 -28.18 23.25
CA ASP A 542 2.01 -28.94 23.46
C ASP A 542 1.78 -30.25 24.26
N THR A 543 0.62 -30.41 24.87
CA THR A 543 0.26 -31.62 25.63
C THR A 543 -0.30 -32.75 24.76
N ALA A 544 -0.67 -32.45 23.52
CA ALA A 544 -1.22 -33.41 22.59
C ALA A 544 -0.17 -34.46 22.17
N THR A 545 -0.61 -35.71 22.13
CA THR A 545 0.24 -36.86 21.80
C THR A 545 0.29 -37.17 20.31
N GLU A 546 -0.66 -36.68 19.54
CA GLU A 546 -0.71 -36.86 18.09
C GLU A 546 0.23 -35.86 17.38
N TYR A 547 0.94 -36.31 16.35
CA TYR A 547 1.92 -35.47 15.68
C TYR A 547 1.31 -34.25 14.99
N TYR A 548 0.21 -34.42 14.27
CA TYR A 548 -0.55 -33.33 13.65
C TYR A 548 -1.94 -33.22 14.27
N HIS A 549 -2.03 -32.68 15.46
CA HIS A 549 -3.30 -32.36 16.09
C HIS A 549 -3.70 -30.91 15.78
N PRO A 550 -5.00 -30.59 15.88
CA PRO A 550 -5.45 -29.21 15.77
C PRO A 550 -4.79 -28.32 16.82
N GLY A 551 -4.25 -27.18 16.40
CA GLY A 551 -3.79 -26.12 17.30
C GLY A 551 -4.93 -25.18 17.66
N ASN A 552 -4.63 -23.91 17.91
CA ASN A 552 -5.63 -22.85 18.06
C ASN A 552 -6.23 -22.53 16.68
N ASP A 553 -7.16 -23.38 16.24
CA ASP A 553 -7.81 -23.24 14.94
C ASP A 553 -9.09 -22.42 15.08
N VAL A 554 -9.11 -21.24 14.49
CA VAL A 554 -10.20 -20.28 14.62
C VAL A 554 -10.89 -19.97 13.29
N ASN A 555 -12.14 -19.53 13.40
CA ASN A 555 -12.91 -19.06 12.26
C ASN A 555 -13.13 -17.54 12.38
N ASN A 556 -13.05 -16.84 11.28
CA ASN A 556 -13.38 -15.42 11.21
C ASN A 556 -14.34 -15.16 10.05
N PHE A 557 -15.35 -14.36 10.31
CA PHE A 557 -16.23 -13.81 9.28
C PHE A 557 -15.90 -12.35 9.08
N HIS A 558 -15.59 -11.97 7.85
CA HIS A 558 -15.31 -10.59 7.46
C HIS A 558 -16.32 -10.11 6.44
N LEU A 559 -16.80 -8.90 6.62
CA LEU A 559 -17.64 -8.18 5.68
C LEU A 559 -17.02 -6.82 5.38
N ALA A 560 -16.81 -6.52 4.11
CA ALA A 560 -16.52 -5.17 3.64
C ALA A 560 -17.61 -4.71 2.67
N LEU A 561 -18.16 -3.52 2.91
CA LEU A 561 -19.15 -2.88 2.04
C LEU A 561 -18.68 -1.45 1.72
N LYS A 562 -18.54 -1.14 0.44
CA LYS A 562 -18.17 0.19 -0.05
C LYS A 562 -19.32 0.75 -0.89
N LEU A 563 -19.81 1.91 -0.50
CA LEU A 563 -20.87 2.63 -1.18
C LEU A 563 -20.34 3.98 -1.65
N ILE A 564 -20.51 4.28 -2.94
CA ILE A 564 -20.24 5.61 -3.48
C ILE A 564 -21.56 6.19 -3.99
N TYR A 565 -21.96 7.31 -3.42
CA TYR A 565 -23.14 8.06 -3.86
C TYR A 565 -22.71 9.20 -4.77
N LEU A 566 -23.08 9.11 -6.04
CA LEU A 566 -22.92 10.16 -7.03
C LEU A 566 -24.02 11.20 -6.86
N ILE A 567 -23.65 12.43 -6.55
CA ILE A 567 -24.61 13.50 -6.25
C ILE A 567 -25.20 14.02 -7.57
N PRO A 568 -26.49 13.81 -7.86
CA PRO A 568 -27.10 14.33 -9.08
C PRO A 568 -27.20 15.85 -8.99
N LEU A 569 -26.90 16.56 -10.08
CA LEU A 569 -27.33 17.95 -10.19
C LEU A 569 -28.86 17.98 -10.35
N ALA A 570 -29.54 18.83 -9.58
CA ALA A 570 -30.91 19.15 -9.86
C ALA A 570 -30.97 19.84 -11.24
N ASN A 571 -31.71 19.26 -12.17
CA ASN A 571 -32.01 19.85 -13.49
C ASN A 571 -32.80 21.14 -13.33
#